data_9aa183d585b4a70678adfa5cffae1c2a
#
_entry.id   9aa183d585b4a70678adfa5cffae1c2a
#
_cell.length_a   1.000
_cell.length_b   1.000
_cell.length_c   1.000
_cell.angle_alpha   90.00
_cell.angle_beta   90.00
_cell.angle_gamma   90.00
#
_symmetry.space_group_name_H-M   'P 1'
#
loop_
_entity.id
_entity.type
_entity.pdbx_description
1 polymer ?
#
loop_
_entity_poly.entity_id
_entity_poly.type
_entity_poly.pdbx_seq_one_letter_code
_entity_poly.pdbx_strand_id
1 'polypeptide(L)'
;MNRTRILVPLVAAAAALGVVAPAAADASPSCSTDWGSRPKAAHPTEPGDDLVSDVRAGRHACFDRVVVDVAEVSGFDAWSVRYVPAVRQEGSGAVVPLRGGADLEVALGARGYDDEGHATYSPARPREAVDVRGYTTLRQVAWLGSSEGRSGIGIGTRARLPFRVTVLPGGSTHRERLVVDVAHRWQG
;
A
#
# COMPACT_ATOMS: atom_id res chain seq x y z
N MET A 1 -7.07 -69.99 -67.07
CA MET A 1 -7.07 -68.56 -67.40
C MET A 1 -7.48 -67.84 -66.16
N ASN A 2 -6.49 -67.44 -65.34
CA ASN A 2 -6.72 -66.71 -64.07
C ASN A 2 -6.54 -65.23 -64.32
N ARG A 3 -7.57 -64.45 -64.08
CA ARG A 3 -7.50 -62.97 -64.08
C ARG A 3 -7.36 -62.46 -62.61
N THR A 4 -6.15 -62.12 -62.29
CA THR A 4 -5.85 -61.47 -60.99
C THR A 4 -6.35 -59.99 -61.04
N ARG A 5 -7.29 -59.61 -60.14
CA ARG A 5 -7.75 -58.25 -59.97
C ARG A 5 -6.87 -57.59 -58.89
N ILE A 6 -6.14 -56.55 -59.28
CA ILE A 6 -5.37 -55.68 -58.34
C ILE A 6 -6.29 -54.66 -57.80
N LEU A 7 -6.48 -54.69 -56.49
CA LEU A 7 -7.17 -53.64 -55.72
C LEU A 7 -6.16 -52.55 -55.30
N VAL A 8 -6.38 -51.32 -55.74
CA VAL A 8 -5.59 -50.17 -55.35
C VAL A 8 -6.29 -49.51 -54.13
N PRO A 9 -5.63 -49.34 -52.98
CA PRO A 9 -6.25 -48.64 -51.85
C PRO A 9 -6.18 -47.13 -52.08
N LEU A 10 -7.34 -46.46 -51.95
CA LEU A 10 -7.50 -45.03 -51.97
C LEU A 10 -7.11 -44.49 -50.58
N VAL A 11 -5.99 -43.76 -50.47
CA VAL A 11 -5.58 -43.07 -49.23
C VAL A 11 -6.28 -41.71 -49.18
N ALA A 12 -7.24 -41.56 -48.28
CA ALA A 12 -7.88 -40.30 -48.02
C ALA A 12 -7.01 -39.49 -47.05
N ALA A 13 -6.41 -38.40 -47.52
CA ALA A 13 -5.71 -37.43 -46.69
C ALA A 13 -6.72 -36.47 -46.01
N ALA A 14 -6.90 -36.63 -44.72
CA ALA A 14 -7.69 -35.66 -43.90
C ALA A 14 -6.81 -34.45 -43.58
N ALA A 15 -7.12 -33.29 -44.16
CA ALA A 15 -6.51 -32.01 -43.80
C ALA A 15 -7.15 -31.50 -42.50
N ALA A 16 -6.42 -31.54 -41.40
CA ALA A 16 -6.82 -30.90 -40.12
C ALA A 16 -6.62 -29.38 -40.22
N LEU A 17 -7.70 -28.63 -40.34
CA LEU A 17 -7.71 -27.18 -40.19
C LEU A 17 -7.56 -26.82 -38.69
N GLY A 18 -6.32 -26.47 -38.29
CA GLY A 18 -6.05 -25.96 -36.95
C GLY A 18 -6.71 -24.59 -36.76
N VAL A 19 -7.73 -24.50 -35.90
CA VAL A 19 -8.34 -23.25 -35.45
C VAL A 19 -7.35 -22.62 -34.45
N VAL A 20 -6.60 -21.60 -34.90
CA VAL A 20 -5.81 -20.75 -33.99
C VAL A 20 -6.80 -19.84 -33.25
N ALA A 21 -7.10 -20.16 -31.99
CA ALA A 21 -7.84 -19.28 -31.13
C ALA A 21 -7.01 -18.01 -30.86
N PRO A 22 -7.58 -16.79 -31.01
CA PRO A 22 -6.87 -15.58 -30.64
C PRO A 22 -6.59 -15.61 -29.12
N ALA A 23 -5.32 -15.43 -28.75
CA ALA A 23 -4.95 -15.22 -27.35
C ALA A 23 -5.70 -13.99 -26.83
N ALA A 24 -6.51 -14.17 -25.78
CA ALA A 24 -7.14 -13.06 -25.09
C ALA A 24 -6.02 -12.15 -24.60
N ALA A 25 -5.95 -10.95 -25.14
CA ALA A 25 -5.05 -9.92 -24.60
C ALA A 25 -5.53 -9.62 -23.18
N ASP A 26 -4.69 -9.91 -22.18
CA ASP A 26 -4.93 -9.54 -20.79
C ASP A 26 -5.11 -8.00 -20.75
N ALA A 27 -6.35 -7.55 -20.61
CA ALA A 27 -6.67 -6.16 -20.46
C ALA A 27 -6.02 -5.68 -19.15
N SER A 28 -4.95 -4.88 -19.27
CA SER A 28 -4.34 -4.24 -18.10
C SER A 28 -5.43 -3.50 -17.34
N PRO A 29 -5.51 -3.66 -16.00
CA PRO A 29 -6.55 -3.00 -15.22
C PRO A 29 -6.51 -1.49 -15.45
N SER A 30 -7.66 -0.89 -15.78
CA SER A 30 -7.76 0.56 -15.87
C SER A 30 -7.67 1.14 -14.47
N CYS A 31 -6.55 1.83 -14.18
CA CYS A 31 -6.32 2.42 -12.88
C CYS A 31 -6.92 3.83 -12.83
N SER A 32 -8.15 4.00 -12.33
CA SER A 32 -8.66 5.32 -11.98
C SER A 32 -8.08 5.75 -10.61
N THR A 33 -7.34 6.87 -10.58
CA THR A 33 -6.72 7.43 -9.37
C THR A 33 -6.88 8.95 -9.30
N ASP A 34 -8.13 9.43 -9.34
CA ASP A 34 -8.48 10.87 -9.24
C ASP A 34 -8.25 11.43 -7.82
N TRP A 35 -7.31 10.84 -7.09
CA TRP A 35 -7.12 11.11 -5.67
C TRP A 35 -6.38 12.43 -5.38
N GLY A 36 -5.61 12.92 -6.33
CA GLY A 36 -4.75 14.09 -6.15
C GLY A 36 -3.64 13.90 -5.11
N SER A 37 -2.76 14.90 -4.96
CA SER A 37 -1.64 14.89 -4.00
C SER A 37 -1.73 15.99 -2.95
N ARG A 38 -2.91 16.59 -2.75
CA ARG A 38 -3.13 17.60 -1.70
C ARG A 38 -3.21 16.92 -0.33
N PRO A 39 -2.89 17.64 0.76
CA PRO A 39 -3.06 17.14 2.12
C PRO A 39 -4.46 16.60 2.38
N LYS A 40 -4.55 15.55 3.17
CA LYS A 40 -5.79 14.94 3.66
C LYS A 40 -5.69 14.78 5.16
N ALA A 41 -6.75 15.10 5.87
CA ALA A 41 -6.78 15.05 7.33
C ALA A 41 -8.21 14.92 7.85
N ALA A 42 -8.32 14.39 9.07
CA ALA A 42 -9.45 14.55 9.97
C ALA A 42 -8.87 14.81 11.36
N HIS A 43 -9.34 15.79 12.07
CA HIS A 43 -8.90 16.22 13.41
C HIS A 43 -7.37 16.09 13.69
N PRO A 44 -6.48 16.63 12.82
CA PRO A 44 -5.06 16.28 12.80
C PRO A 44 -4.24 16.77 13.98
N THR A 45 -4.81 17.60 14.85
CA THR A 45 -4.12 18.22 15.99
C THR A 45 -4.46 17.60 17.34
N GLU A 46 -5.46 16.70 17.38
CA GLU A 46 -5.88 16.07 18.62
C GLU A 46 -4.92 14.91 18.98
N PRO A 47 -4.25 14.96 20.16
CA PRO A 47 -3.61 13.80 20.74
C PRO A 47 -4.68 12.80 21.16
N GLY A 48 -4.46 11.50 20.95
CA GLY A 48 -5.41 10.45 21.30
C GLY A 48 -4.83 9.44 22.27
N ASP A 49 -5.72 8.69 22.91
CA ASP A 49 -5.38 7.54 23.75
C ASP A 49 -5.32 6.24 22.96
N ASP A 50 -5.75 6.28 21.70
CA ASP A 50 -5.66 5.17 20.78
C ASP A 50 -4.22 4.69 20.60
N LEU A 51 -4.02 3.39 20.33
CA LEU A 51 -2.71 2.76 20.32
C LEU A 51 -2.34 2.27 18.92
N VAL A 52 -1.20 2.72 18.39
CA VAL A 52 -0.59 2.12 17.21
C VAL A 52 -0.11 0.71 17.57
N SER A 53 -0.60 -0.31 16.87
CA SER A 53 -0.28 -1.72 17.17
C SER A 53 0.49 -2.43 16.05
N ASP A 54 0.36 -1.98 14.80
CA ASP A 54 1.12 -2.54 13.67
C ASP A 54 1.19 -1.57 12.49
N VAL A 55 2.23 -1.72 11.67
CA VAL A 55 2.38 -1.04 10.38
C VAL A 55 2.81 -2.05 9.34
N ARG A 56 2.06 -2.16 8.26
CA ARG A 56 2.33 -3.09 7.17
C ARG A 56 2.08 -2.47 5.81
N ALA A 57 2.54 -3.13 4.75
CA ALA A 57 2.35 -2.67 3.39
C ALA A 57 1.83 -3.78 2.48
N GLY A 58 1.19 -3.40 1.37
CA GLY A 58 0.68 -4.30 0.35
C GLY A 58 0.83 -3.73 -1.06
N ARG A 59 1.09 -4.61 -2.03
CA ARG A 59 1.15 -4.25 -3.45
C ARG A 59 -0.20 -4.52 -4.11
N HIS A 60 -0.66 -3.59 -4.93
CA HIS A 60 -1.85 -3.71 -5.76
C HIS A 60 -1.51 -3.35 -7.21
N ALA A 61 -2.39 -3.70 -8.15
CA ALA A 61 -2.15 -3.45 -9.58
C ALA A 61 -1.97 -1.96 -9.93
N CYS A 62 -2.61 -1.04 -9.20
CA CYS A 62 -2.66 0.38 -9.51
C CYS A 62 -2.01 1.30 -8.46
N PHE A 63 -1.72 0.78 -7.28
CA PHE A 63 -1.19 1.53 -6.13
C PHE A 63 -0.42 0.60 -5.19
N ASP A 64 0.42 1.18 -4.38
CA ASP A 64 0.98 0.53 -3.20
C ASP A 64 0.26 1.06 -1.96
N ARG A 65 0.09 0.22 -0.95
CA ARG A 65 -0.67 0.48 0.27
C ARG A 65 0.21 0.43 1.50
N VAL A 66 0.02 1.38 2.40
CA VAL A 66 0.48 1.30 3.79
C VAL A 66 -0.76 1.22 4.68
N VAL A 67 -0.74 0.35 5.66
CA VAL A 67 -1.81 0.18 6.65
C VAL A 67 -1.21 0.37 8.03
N VAL A 68 -1.84 1.22 8.82
CA VAL A 68 -1.56 1.38 10.24
C VAL A 68 -2.73 0.81 11.02
N ASP A 69 -2.48 -0.18 11.84
CA ASP A 69 -3.47 -0.73 12.75
C ASP A 69 -3.48 0.07 14.05
N VAL A 70 -4.65 0.58 14.41
CA VAL A 70 -4.89 1.36 15.62
C VAL A 70 -5.83 0.56 16.50
N ALA A 71 -5.43 0.31 17.74
CA ALA A 71 -6.19 -0.45 18.73
C ALA A 71 -6.83 0.48 19.77
N GLU A 72 -7.76 -0.07 20.55
CA GLU A 72 -8.48 0.59 21.66
C GLU A 72 -9.35 1.77 21.24
N VAL A 73 -9.83 1.75 20.00
CA VAL A 73 -10.58 2.84 19.38
C VAL A 73 -12.09 2.71 19.51
N SER A 74 -12.72 3.88 19.63
CA SER A 74 -14.17 4.08 19.46
C SER A 74 -14.51 5.01 18.29
N GLY A 75 -13.66 5.06 17.26
CA GLY A 75 -13.78 5.94 16.09
C GLY A 75 -12.51 6.78 15.90
N PHE A 76 -11.54 6.23 15.17
CA PHE A 76 -10.26 6.90 14.92
C PHE A 76 -10.39 7.96 13.83
N ASP A 77 -10.27 9.22 14.21
CA ASP A 77 -10.39 10.37 13.31
C ASP A 77 -9.23 11.39 13.43
N ALA A 78 -8.30 11.18 14.36
CA ALA A 78 -7.17 12.08 14.60
C ALA A 78 -5.98 11.72 13.72
N TRP A 79 -5.98 12.13 12.44
CA TRP A 79 -4.89 11.85 11.50
C TRP A 79 -4.69 12.94 10.45
N SER A 80 -3.47 13.02 9.92
CA SER A 80 -3.18 13.78 8.70
C SER A 80 -2.14 13.08 7.83
N VAL A 81 -2.28 13.22 6.51
CA VAL A 81 -1.35 12.69 5.51
C VAL A 81 -1.04 13.78 4.49
N ARG A 82 0.24 14.08 4.30
CA ARG A 82 0.69 15.16 3.41
C ARG A 82 2.11 14.96 2.92
N TYR A 83 2.40 15.44 1.74
CA TYR A 83 3.79 15.57 1.28
C TYR A 83 4.47 16.74 1.98
N VAL A 84 5.69 16.49 2.47
CA VAL A 84 6.53 17.45 3.21
C VAL A 84 7.93 17.55 2.57
N PRO A 85 8.68 18.64 2.80
CA PRO A 85 10.07 18.74 2.37
C PRO A 85 11.00 17.73 3.05
N ALA A 86 10.71 17.34 4.29
CA ALA A 86 11.41 16.32 5.06
C ALA A 86 10.53 15.87 6.23
N VAL A 87 10.49 14.58 6.52
CA VAL A 87 9.84 14.05 7.72
C VAL A 87 10.75 14.22 8.94
N ARG A 88 10.13 14.29 10.13
CA ARG A 88 10.84 14.51 11.39
C ARG A 88 10.43 13.48 12.43
N GLN A 89 11.39 13.12 13.27
CA GLN A 89 11.16 12.26 14.43
C GLN A 89 10.25 12.97 15.45
N GLU A 90 9.26 12.24 15.95
CA GLU A 90 8.41 12.72 17.04
C GLU A 90 9.25 13.01 18.30
N GLY A 91 8.86 14.04 19.05
CA GLY A 91 9.56 14.50 20.24
C GLY A 91 10.82 15.31 19.95
N SER A 92 11.81 14.75 19.26
CA SER A 92 13.10 15.44 19.02
C SER A 92 13.07 16.43 17.86
N GLY A 93 12.15 16.28 16.90
CA GLY A 93 12.09 17.08 15.67
C GLY A 93 13.27 16.83 14.69
N ALA A 94 14.13 15.86 14.97
CA ALA A 94 15.27 15.53 14.11
C ALA A 94 14.80 15.07 12.72
N VAL A 95 15.45 15.55 11.67
CA VAL A 95 15.14 15.14 10.29
C VAL A 95 15.47 13.67 10.09
N VAL A 96 14.56 12.91 9.51
CA VAL A 96 14.74 11.51 9.13
C VAL A 96 14.80 11.44 7.60
N PRO A 97 15.99 11.28 7.01
CA PRO A 97 16.10 11.14 5.56
C PRO A 97 15.39 9.87 5.07
N LEU A 98 14.54 10.02 4.07
CA LEU A 98 13.89 8.91 3.38
C LEU A 98 14.45 8.70 1.98
N ARG A 99 14.43 7.45 1.53
CA ARG A 99 14.70 7.13 0.13
C ARG A 99 13.50 7.47 -0.73
N GLY A 100 13.75 7.99 -1.93
CA GLY A 100 12.72 8.30 -2.92
C GLY A 100 12.85 9.71 -3.47
N GLY A 101 11.86 10.14 -4.20
CA GLY A 101 11.76 11.46 -4.80
C GLY A 101 10.77 12.39 -4.10
N ALA A 102 10.03 11.88 -3.09
CA ALA A 102 9.13 12.69 -2.26
C ALA A 102 8.84 12.00 -0.93
N ASP A 103 8.68 12.81 0.12
CA ASP A 103 8.41 12.39 1.48
C ASP A 103 6.93 12.61 1.81
N LEU A 104 6.20 11.54 2.08
CA LEU A 104 4.81 11.57 2.53
C LEU A 104 4.80 11.30 4.05
N GLU A 105 4.33 12.28 4.81
CA GLU A 105 4.18 12.19 6.26
C GLU A 105 2.79 11.71 6.61
N VAL A 106 2.70 10.75 7.52
CA VAL A 106 1.47 10.32 8.19
C VAL A 106 1.62 10.67 9.67
N ALA A 107 0.81 11.59 10.15
CA ALA A 107 0.73 11.95 11.56
C ALA A 107 -0.57 11.39 12.14
N LEU A 108 -0.48 10.82 13.33
CA LEU A 108 -1.56 10.12 14.03
C LEU A 108 -1.72 10.70 15.44
N GLY A 109 -2.97 10.97 15.85
CA GLY A 109 -3.33 11.18 17.25
C GLY A 109 -3.52 9.83 17.95
N ALA A 110 -2.49 9.01 17.93
CA ALA A 110 -2.46 7.70 18.55
C ALA A 110 -1.05 7.44 19.08
N ARG A 111 -0.95 6.79 20.25
CA ARG A 111 0.32 6.51 20.92
C ARG A 111 0.95 5.22 20.41
N GLY A 112 2.26 5.13 20.40
CA GLY A 112 3.01 3.88 20.21
C GLY A 112 3.40 3.22 21.53
N TYR A 113 2.74 3.54 22.63
CA TYR A 113 2.99 3.03 23.98
C TYR A 113 1.69 3.04 24.81
N ASP A 114 1.58 2.13 25.78
CA ASP A 114 0.46 2.03 26.72
C ASP A 114 0.61 3.01 27.90
N ASP A 115 -0.32 2.96 28.86
CA ASP A 115 -0.33 3.83 30.05
C ASP A 115 0.83 3.52 31.02
N GLU A 116 1.41 2.33 30.96
CA GLU A 116 2.57 1.91 31.73
C GLU A 116 3.89 2.31 31.03
N GLY A 117 3.82 2.86 29.81
CA GLY A 117 4.98 3.26 29.00
C GLY A 117 5.62 2.11 28.21
N HIS A 118 4.99 0.93 28.14
CA HIS A 118 5.48 -0.14 27.29
C HIS A 118 5.13 0.13 25.82
N ALA A 119 6.09 -0.13 24.93
CA ALA A 119 5.84 0.08 23.51
C ALA A 119 4.76 -0.89 22.97
N THR A 120 3.71 -0.34 22.38
CA THR A 120 2.68 -1.10 21.65
C THR A 120 3.08 -1.33 20.19
N TYR A 121 3.93 -0.47 19.65
CA TYR A 121 4.59 -0.64 18.36
C TYR A 121 6.07 -0.21 18.43
N SER A 122 6.96 -1.16 18.20
CA SER A 122 8.42 -0.94 18.22
C SER A 122 9.10 -1.81 17.17
N PRO A 123 9.19 -1.36 15.92
CA PRO A 123 9.83 -2.14 14.87
C PRO A 123 11.34 -2.23 15.12
N ALA A 124 11.92 -3.43 14.90
CA ALA A 124 13.33 -3.70 15.12
C ALA A 124 14.29 -2.75 14.34
N ARG A 125 13.81 -2.22 13.24
CA ARG A 125 14.50 -1.23 12.41
C ARG A 125 13.58 -0.05 12.13
N PRO A 126 13.53 0.97 12.97
CA PRO A 126 12.58 2.08 12.80
C PRO A 126 12.65 2.77 11.45
N ARG A 127 13.84 2.92 10.86
CA ARG A 127 13.98 3.51 9.50
C ARG A 127 13.49 2.60 8.36
N GLU A 128 13.32 1.31 8.62
CA GLU A 128 12.82 0.28 7.70
C GLU A 128 11.73 -0.50 8.42
N ALA A 129 10.72 0.20 8.94
CA ALA A 129 9.65 -0.39 9.72
C ALA A 129 8.88 -1.46 8.95
N VAL A 130 8.81 -1.32 7.63
CA VAL A 130 8.21 -2.29 6.70
C VAL A 130 9.15 -2.53 5.52
N ASP A 131 9.31 -3.78 5.11
CA ASP A 131 10.06 -4.11 3.89
C ASP A 131 9.20 -3.82 2.64
N VAL A 132 9.62 -2.82 1.88
CA VAL A 132 8.97 -2.39 0.64
C VAL A 132 9.84 -2.60 -0.60
N ARG A 133 10.79 -3.53 -0.55
CA ARG A 133 11.60 -3.89 -1.73
C ARG A 133 10.71 -4.47 -2.83
N GLY A 134 10.93 -3.99 -4.05
CA GLY A 134 10.14 -4.41 -5.21
C GLY A 134 8.75 -3.79 -5.32
N TYR A 135 8.41 -2.82 -4.46
CA TYR A 135 7.20 -2.01 -4.61
C TYR A 135 7.34 -1.02 -5.77
N THR A 136 6.24 -0.72 -6.45
CA THR A 136 6.25 0.17 -7.62
C THR A 136 6.46 1.63 -7.23
N THR A 137 5.87 2.07 -6.12
CA THR A 137 5.86 3.47 -5.66
C THR A 137 6.62 3.66 -4.37
N LEU A 138 6.40 2.80 -3.38
CA LEU A 138 7.05 2.90 -2.07
C LEU A 138 8.55 2.63 -2.19
N ARG A 139 9.35 3.42 -1.47
CA ARG A 139 10.82 3.29 -1.39
C ARG A 139 11.31 3.02 0.01
N GLN A 140 10.53 3.47 0.99
CA GLN A 140 10.82 3.31 2.42
C GLN A 140 9.56 3.54 3.22
N VAL A 141 9.41 2.83 4.34
CA VAL A 141 8.45 3.14 5.39
C VAL A 141 9.21 3.20 6.69
N ALA A 142 9.24 4.37 7.32
CA ALA A 142 9.94 4.63 8.56
C ALA A 142 8.96 4.93 9.69
N TRP A 143 9.20 4.36 10.86
CA TRP A 143 8.59 4.77 12.11
C TRP A 143 9.33 6.00 12.66
N LEU A 144 8.64 7.11 12.81
CA LEU A 144 9.21 8.38 13.28
C LEU A 144 9.14 8.52 14.81
N GLY A 145 8.61 7.51 15.49
CA GLY A 145 8.44 7.50 16.93
C GLY A 145 7.05 7.93 17.38
N SER A 146 6.92 7.99 18.70
CA SER A 146 5.71 8.43 19.37
C SER A 146 6.07 9.33 20.55
N SER A 147 5.35 10.44 20.74
CA SER A 147 5.53 11.41 21.81
C SER A 147 4.24 12.19 22.06
N GLU A 148 3.91 12.44 23.32
CA GLU A 148 2.79 13.31 23.71
C GLU A 148 1.45 12.99 23.04
N GLY A 149 1.08 11.70 23.00
CA GLY A 149 -0.18 11.25 22.41
C GLY A 149 -0.18 11.18 20.89
N ARG A 150 0.97 11.35 20.23
CA ARG A 150 1.10 11.35 18.77
C ARG A 150 2.11 10.33 18.29
N SER A 151 1.92 9.88 17.07
CA SER A 151 2.89 9.03 16.36
C SER A 151 3.07 9.52 14.94
N GLY A 152 4.26 9.25 14.39
CA GLY A 152 4.62 9.61 13.03
C GLY A 152 5.08 8.42 12.20
N ILE A 153 4.69 8.40 10.92
CA ILE A 153 5.22 7.48 9.92
C ILE A 153 5.69 8.28 8.71
N GLY A 154 6.91 8.03 8.26
CA GLY A 154 7.46 8.58 7.04
C GLY A 154 7.39 7.56 5.90
N ILE A 155 6.79 7.95 4.79
CA ILE A 155 6.70 7.12 3.58
C ILE A 155 7.51 7.78 2.48
N GLY A 156 8.68 7.23 2.16
CA GLY A 156 9.45 7.61 0.99
C GLY A 156 8.80 7.05 -0.26
N THR A 157 8.42 7.92 -1.20
CA THR A 157 7.78 7.53 -2.44
C THR A 157 8.67 7.85 -3.65
N ARG A 158 8.50 7.14 -4.76
CA ARG A 158 9.26 7.34 -6.00
C ARG A 158 9.20 8.79 -6.51
N ALA A 159 8.05 9.42 -6.34
CA ALA A 159 7.76 10.80 -6.73
C ALA A 159 6.54 11.29 -5.95
N ARG A 160 6.22 12.59 -6.03
CA ARG A 160 4.95 13.12 -5.54
C ARG A 160 3.81 12.62 -6.43
N LEU A 161 3.09 11.60 -5.97
CA LEU A 161 2.02 10.90 -6.68
C LEU A 161 0.67 11.11 -5.99
N PRO A 162 -0.46 10.86 -6.69
CA PRO A 162 -1.77 10.87 -6.06
C PRO A 162 -1.84 9.85 -4.93
N PHE A 163 -2.54 10.20 -3.86
CA PHE A 163 -2.80 9.27 -2.76
C PHE A 163 -4.20 9.45 -2.22
N ARG A 164 -4.74 8.42 -1.60
CA ARG A 164 -5.97 8.49 -0.81
C ARG A 164 -5.74 7.92 0.59
N VAL A 165 -6.60 8.36 1.50
CA VAL A 165 -6.63 7.89 2.87
C VAL A 165 -8.02 7.38 3.17
N THR A 166 -8.12 6.25 3.85
CA THR A 166 -9.38 5.65 4.27
C THR A 166 -9.20 5.07 5.66
N VAL A 167 -10.10 5.37 6.57
CA VAL A 167 -10.21 4.66 7.85
C VAL A 167 -11.17 3.49 7.66
N LEU A 168 -10.72 2.29 7.96
CA LEU A 168 -11.53 1.08 7.91
C LEU A 168 -11.88 0.65 9.34
N PRO A 169 -13.17 0.60 9.67
CA PRO A 169 -13.59 0.20 11.00
C PRO A 169 -13.25 -1.27 11.28
N GLY A 170 -12.92 -1.57 12.52
CA GLY A 170 -12.59 -2.92 12.97
C GLY A 170 -13.78 -3.72 13.50
N GLY A 171 -14.98 -3.17 13.43
CA GLY A 171 -16.18 -3.79 13.98
C GLY A 171 -16.09 -4.03 15.49
N SER A 172 -16.39 -5.23 15.94
CA SER A 172 -16.35 -5.60 17.38
C SER A 172 -14.94 -5.78 17.96
N THR A 173 -13.88 -5.58 17.17
CA THR A 173 -12.50 -5.84 17.62
C THR A 173 -11.84 -4.63 18.28
N HIS A 174 -12.52 -3.48 18.38
CA HIS A 174 -11.94 -2.22 18.87
C HIS A 174 -10.61 -1.87 18.19
N ARG A 175 -10.49 -2.22 16.91
CA ARG A 175 -9.32 -1.94 16.08
C ARG A 175 -9.77 -1.26 14.79
N GLU A 176 -9.11 -0.19 14.44
CA GLU A 176 -9.31 0.47 13.16
C GLU A 176 -8.03 0.47 12.34
N ARG A 177 -8.14 0.77 11.08
CA ARG A 177 -7.00 0.78 10.18
C ARG A 177 -6.99 2.06 9.39
N LEU A 178 -5.95 2.86 9.58
CA LEU A 178 -5.67 3.93 8.64
C LEU A 178 -4.96 3.32 7.42
N VAL A 179 -5.59 3.44 6.27
CA VAL A 179 -5.10 2.93 4.99
C VAL A 179 -4.66 4.10 4.12
N VAL A 180 -3.40 4.10 3.70
CA VAL A 180 -2.83 5.08 2.78
C VAL A 180 -2.46 4.37 1.48
N ASP A 181 -3.18 4.65 0.39
CA ASP A 181 -2.89 4.15 -0.95
C ASP A 181 -2.16 5.22 -1.74
N VAL A 182 -1.00 4.88 -2.31
CA VAL A 182 -0.23 5.79 -3.18
C VAL A 182 -0.22 5.22 -4.59
N ALA A 183 -0.78 5.97 -5.54
CA ALA A 183 -0.91 5.55 -6.93
C ALA A 183 0.44 5.29 -7.60
N HIS A 184 0.47 4.36 -8.56
CA HIS A 184 1.67 4.09 -9.34
C HIS A 184 2.00 5.22 -10.32
N ARG A 185 1.01 6.03 -10.73
CA ARG A 185 1.17 7.12 -11.71
C ARG A 185 0.09 8.19 -11.55
N TRP A 186 0.33 9.35 -12.08
CA TRP A 186 -0.72 10.31 -12.36
C TRP A 186 -1.59 9.77 -13.49
N GLN A 187 -2.89 10.02 -13.42
CA GLN A 187 -3.79 9.90 -14.56
C GLN A 187 -3.72 11.24 -15.33
N GLY A 188 -3.45 11.15 -16.62
CA GLY A 188 -3.49 12.29 -17.53
C GLY A 188 -4.91 12.49 -18.04
#